data_c1b9e77d4812a243546f75be54cc0424
#
_entry.id   c1b9e77d4812a243546f75be54cc0424
#
_cell.length_a   1.000
_cell.length_b   1.000
_cell.length_c   1.000
_cell.angle_alpha   90.00
_cell.angle_beta   90.00
_cell.angle_gamma   90.00
#
_symmetry.space_group_name_H-M   'P 1'
#
loop_
_entity.id
_entity.type
_entity.pdbx_description
1 polymer ?
#
loop_
_entity_poly.entity_id
_entity_poly.type
_entity_poly.pdbx_seq_one_letter_code
_entity_poly.pdbx_strand_id
1 'polypeptide(L)'
;MSVQQTLERAVIGLALTGDPRVALDLDRVRPGHFADPRHGAVWGLIRAQEDAGRPTDAVTVAASLPRIPAGERVGIDDAYLLDCLHAAPSPAPVLAASYADRLIQAAGHRSLSTALIRARQILDAVPDPVEADALIRATLDEAAPDAQAVGQLIGEGIDATINGIEQPGRLAPTPWTGINNRIGGWRPGALHVVGARPGAGKTILGLQAAYALAHHGPVAVSSLEMPRREVHTRLLAHAAQVPLGHLNGQGRPDGAEWDRIARAAGVLRNLPVSIDDRPDATVWDVASHARLLARRGPLAGVVVDYMQLMSTPRGERRPRHEVVAEQSRRLKVLAGTLDCPVIALSQLNRASQGRADLRPSLADLRESGAI
;
A
#
# COMPACT_ATOMS: atom_id res chain seq x y z
N MET A 1 -32.30 -18.40 -17.16
CA MET A 1 -31.60 -17.40 -16.31
C MET A 1 -30.41 -18.06 -15.63
N SER A 2 -29.27 -17.40 -15.60
CA SER A 2 -28.11 -17.92 -14.84
C SER A 2 -28.33 -17.70 -13.32
N VAL A 3 -27.64 -18.52 -12.48
CA VAL A 3 -27.66 -18.33 -11.02
C VAL A 3 -27.25 -16.90 -10.64
N GLN A 4 -26.30 -16.31 -11.37
CA GLN A 4 -25.86 -14.93 -11.20
C GLN A 4 -26.98 -13.92 -11.44
N GLN A 5 -27.73 -14.03 -12.52
CA GLN A 5 -28.86 -13.15 -12.80
C GLN A 5 -29.95 -13.24 -11.74
N THR A 6 -30.21 -14.45 -11.24
CA THR A 6 -31.16 -14.65 -10.14
C THR A 6 -30.71 -13.98 -8.86
N LEU A 7 -29.41 -14.08 -8.52
CA LEU A 7 -28.82 -13.42 -7.34
C LEU A 7 -28.93 -11.89 -7.44
N GLU A 8 -28.61 -11.33 -8.61
CA GLU A 8 -28.66 -9.87 -8.83
C GLU A 8 -30.10 -9.32 -8.71
N ARG A 9 -31.08 -10.00 -9.32
CA ARG A 9 -32.49 -9.63 -9.18
C ARG A 9 -32.98 -9.74 -7.74
N ALA A 10 -32.56 -10.78 -7.01
CA ALA A 10 -32.91 -10.96 -5.62
C ALA A 10 -32.39 -9.81 -4.73
N VAL A 11 -31.15 -9.31 -4.97
CA VAL A 11 -30.60 -8.16 -4.24
C VAL A 11 -31.38 -6.88 -4.55
N ILE A 12 -31.72 -6.62 -5.81
CA ILE A 12 -32.58 -5.50 -6.18
C ILE A 12 -33.95 -5.64 -5.51
N GLY A 13 -34.55 -6.81 -5.58
CA GLY A 13 -35.85 -7.09 -4.95
C GLY A 13 -35.86 -6.86 -3.45
N LEU A 14 -34.79 -7.26 -2.76
CA LEU A 14 -34.61 -6.97 -1.33
C LEU A 14 -34.64 -5.44 -1.07
N ALA A 15 -33.92 -4.64 -1.84
CA ALA A 15 -33.91 -3.18 -1.69
C ALA A 15 -35.29 -2.58 -1.98
N LEU A 16 -36.04 -3.12 -2.96
CA LEU A 16 -37.39 -2.68 -3.31
C LEU A 16 -38.46 -3.01 -2.26
N THR A 17 -38.12 -3.78 -1.19
CA THR A 17 -39.03 -3.98 -0.06
C THR A 17 -39.24 -2.70 0.75
N GLY A 18 -38.34 -1.73 0.65
CA GLY A 18 -38.37 -0.51 1.45
C GLY A 18 -38.12 -0.71 2.96
N ASP A 19 -37.67 -1.89 3.39
CA ASP A 19 -37.38 -2.18 4.81
C ASP A 19 -36.03 -1.55 5.22
N PRO A 20 -36.00 -0.61 6.18
CA PRO A 20 -34.76 0.05 6.63
C PRO A 20 -33.68 -0.93 7.14
N ARG A 21 -34.07 -2.09 7.67
CA ARG A 21 -33.11 -3.11 8.14
C ARG A 21 -32.39 -3.76 6.97
N VAL A 22 -33.10 -3.97 5.86
CA VAL A 22 -32.53 -4.48 4.61
C VAL A 22 -31.60 -3.45 3.98
N ALA A 23 -31.97 -2.17 3.98
CA ALA A 23 -31.16 -1.08 3.44
C ALA A 23 -29.79 -1.02 4.12
N LEU A 24 -29.71 -1.18 5.45
CA LEU A 24 -28.48 -1.18 6.22
C LEU A 24 -27.54 -2.32 5.79
N ASP A 25 -28.04 -3.54 5.60
CA ASP A 25 -27.26 -4.69 5.16
C ASP A 25 -26.76 -4.56 3.72
N LEU A 26 -27.52 -3.86 2.88
CA LEU A 26 -27.19 -3.64 1.46
C LEU A 26 -26.33 -2.40 1.21
N ASP A 27 -26.02 -1.59 2.23
CA ASP A 27 -25.29 -0.32 2.09
C ASP A 27 -23.93 -0.46 1.40
N ARG A 28 -23.26 -1.58 1.58
CA ARG A 28 -21.95 -1.91 0.96
C ARG A 28 -22.03 -2.37 -0.49
N VAL A 29 -23.22 -2.61 -1.04
CA VAL A 29 -23.40 -2.98 -2.44
C VAL A 29 -23.23 -1.73 -3.32
N ARG A 30 -22.49 -1.86 -4.42
CA ARG A 30 -22.21 -0.81 -5.40
C ARG A 30 -22.77 -1.18 -6.78
N PRO A 31 -23.08 -0.21 -7.67
CA PRO A 31 -23.52 -0.50 -9.04
C PRO A 31 -22.58 -1.43 -9.81
N GLY A 32 -21.25 -1.28 -9.63
CA GLY A 32 -20.23 -2.14 -10.27
C GLY A 32 -20.22 -3.59 -9.79
N HIS A 33 -20.94 -3.94 -8.72
CA HIS A 33 -21.07 -5.34 -8.28
C HIS A 33 -22.03 -6.17 -9.15
N PHE A 34 -22.83 -5.52 -9.98
CA PHE A 34 -23.74 -6.21 -10.89
C PHE A 34 -23.05 -6.52 -12.23
N ALA A 35 -23.29 -7.71 -12.77
CA ALA A 35 -22.76 -8.11 -14.08
C ALA A 35 -23.67 -7.57 -15.22
N ASP A 36 -24.97 -7.49 -14.97
CA ASP A 36 -25.92 -6.89 -15.92
C ASP A 36 -25.95 -5.37 -15.72
N PRO A 37 -25.58 -4.57 -16.72
CA PRO A 37 -25.60 -3.10 -16.62
C PRO A 37 -26.95 -2.54 -16.18
N ARG A 38 -28.06 -3.19 -16.56
CA ARG A 38 -29.43 -2.79 -16.18
C ARG A 38 -29.61 -2.87 -14.66
N HIS A 39 -29.12 -3.95 -14.04
CA HIS A 39 -29.14 -4.11 -12.61
C HIS A 39 -28.32 -3.01 -11.91
N GLY A 40 -27.14 -2.66 -12.44
CA GLY A 40 -26.32 -1.57 -11.95
C GLY A 40 -27.01 -0.20 -12.04
N ALA A 41 -27.69 0.08 -13.15
CA ALA A 41 -28.44 1.32 -13.34
C ALA A 41 -29.61 1.47 -12.36
N VAL A 42 -30.40 0.41 -12.17
CA VAL A 42 -31.49 0.37 -11.18
C VAL A 42 -30.96 0.53 -9.76
N TRP A 43 -29.84 -0.14 -9.44
CA TRP A 43 -29.19 0.01 -8.15
C TRP A 43 -28.73 1.45 -7.89
N GLY A 44 -28.11 2.10 -8.88
CA GLY A 44 -27.73 3.51 -8.79
C GLY A 44 -28.92 4.42 -8.50
N LEU A 45 -30.08 4.14 -9.14
CA LEU A 45 -31.32 4.89 -8.89
C LEU A 45 -31.83 4.68 -7.46
N ILE A 46 -31.85 3.42 -6.94
CA ILE A 46 -32.24 3.09 -5.57
C ILE A 46 -31.36 3.87 -4.58
N ARG A 47 -30.03 3.83 -4.75
CA ARG A 47 -29.10 4.55 -3.87
C ARG A 47 -29.33 6.06 -3.90
N ALA A 48 -29.56 6.64 -5.08
CA ALA A 48 -29.88 8.07 -5.19
C ALA A 48 -31.21 8.45 -4.51
N GLN A 49 -32.17 7.53 -4.39
CA GLN A 49 -33.37 7.73 -3.61
C GLN A 49 -33.10 7.71 -2.11
N GLU A 50 -32.33 6.75 -1.64
CA GLU A 50 -31.90 6.64 -0.24
C GLU A 50 -31.13 7.89 0.22
N ASP A 51 -30.15 8.32 -0.57
CA ASP A 51 -29.34 9.53 -0.31
C ASP A 51 -30.20 10.79 -0.24
N ALA A 52 -31.31 10.81 -0.97
CA ALA A 52 -32.28 11.90 -0.93
C ALA A 52 -33.35 11.72 0.17
N GLY A 53 -33.24 10.72 1.03
CA GLY A 53 -34.22 10.42 2.08
C GLY A 53 -35.60 10.02 1.56
N ARG A 54 -35.68 9.47 0.35
CA ARG A 54 -36.94 9.03 -0.29
C ARG A 54 -37.13 7.55 -0.14
N PRO A 55 -38.39 7.06 -0.11
CA PRO A 55 -38.68 5.62 -0.07
C PRO A 55 -38.11 4.89 -1.28
N THR A 56 -37.72 3.64 -1.09
CA THR A 56 -37.15 2.76 -2.11
C THR A 56 -38.08 1.60 -2.48
N ASP A 57 -39.36 1.70 -2.11
CA ASP A 57 -40.35 0.72 -2.51
C ASP A 57 -40.50 0.71 -4.05
N ALA A 58 -40.99 -0.43 -4.56
CA ALA A 58 -41.08 -0.65 -6.02
C ALA A 58 -41.87 0.43 -6.76
N VAL A 59 -42.93 0.99 -6.14
CA VAL A 59 -43.77 2.01 -6.77
C VAL A 59 -43.01 3.35 -6.89
N THR A 60 -42.33 3.75 -5.83
CA THR A 60 -41.54 4.99 -5.80
C THR A 60 -40.33 4.92 -6.75
N VAL A 61 -39.67 3.75 -6.83
CA VAL A 61 -38.56 3.53 -7.77
C VAL A 61 -39.08 3.51 -9.21
N ALA A 62 -40.21 2.87 -9.51
CA ALA A 62 -40.82 2.87 -10.83
C ALA A 62 -41.13 4.30 -11.35
N ALA A 63 -41.70 5.15 -10.51
CA ALA A 63 -41.93 6.56 -10.84
C ALA A 63 -40.65 7.36 -11.15
N SER A 64 -39.50 6.84 -10.72
CA SER A 64 -38.19 7.47 -10.93
C SER A 64 -37.38 6.88 -12.07
N LEU A 65 -37.81 5.81 -12.72
CA LEU A 65 -37.12 5.19 -13.87
C LEU A 65 -36.80 6.19 -15.02
N PRO A 66 -37.62 7.21 -15.32
CA PRO A 66 -37.28 8.22 -16.33
C PRO A 66 -35.97 8.99 -16.05
N ARG A 67 -35.42 8.92 -14.82
CA ARG A 67 -34.13 9.53 -14.45
C ARG A 67 -32.94 8.73 -14.95
N ILE A 68 -33.11 7.44 -15.27
CA ILE A 68 -32.06 6.63 -15.89
C ILE A 68 -31.94 7.10 -17.36
N PRO A 69 -30.71 7.35 -17.86
CA PRO A 69 -30.49 7.70 -19.26
C PRO A 69 -31.15 6.70 -20.24
N ALA A 70 -31.75 7.17 -21.31
CA ALA A 70 -32.51 6.32 -22.22
C ALA A 70 -31.72 5.13 -22.79
N GLY A 71 -30.40 5.30 -23.02
CA GLY A 71 -29.52 4.22 -23.47
C GLY A 71 -29.27 3.12 -22.43
N GLU A 72 -29.33 3.43 -21.13
CA GLU A 72 -29.15 2.49 -20.04
C GLU A 72 -30.46 1.86 -19.56
N ARG A 73 -31.59 2.48 -19.91
CA ARG A 73 -32.93 2.06 -19.49
C ARG A 73 -33.55 0.97 -20.40
N VAL A 74 -32.87 0.52 -21.42
CA VAL A 74 -33.40 -0.49 -22.33
C VAL A 74 -33.79 -1.76 -21.61
N GLY A 75 -35.10 -2.12 -21.62
CA GLY A 75 -35.65 -3.29 -20.96
C GLY A 75 -35.79 -3.14 -19.44
N ILE A 76 -35.80 -1.92 -18.92
CA ILE A 76 -36.11 -1.60 -17.51
C ILE A 76 -37.49 -0.88 -17.52
N ASP A 77 -38.50 -1.57 -17.07
CA ASP A 77 -39.87 -1.12 -16.90
C ASP A 77 -40.47 -1.59 -15.58
N ASP A 78 -41.74 -1.29 -15.36
CA ASP A 78 -42.43 -1.66 -14.13
C ASP A 78 -42.50 -3.18 -13.96
N ALA A 79 -42.67 -3.94 -15.04
CA ALA A 79 -42.69 -5.41 -15.01
C ALA A 79 -41.33 -5.97 -14.57
N TYR A 80 -40.25 -5.38 -15.05
CA TYR A 80 -38.90 -5.77 -14.61
C TYR A 80 -38.67 -5.54 -13.12
N LEU A 81 -39.16 -4.42 -12.55
CA LEU A 81 -39.05 -4.17 -11.11
C LEU A 81 -39.88 -5.15 -10.30
N LEU A 82 -41.08 -5.51 -10.78
CA LEU A 82 -41.91 -6.55 -10.15
C LEU A 82 -41.24 -7.93 -10.20
N ASP A 83 -40.61 -8.28 -11.31
CA ASP A 83 -39.83 -9.51 -11.41
C ASP A 83 -38.67 -9.54 -10.40
N CYS A 84 -37.99 -8.42 -10.18
CA CYS A 84 -36.96 -8.31 -9.17
C CYS A 84 -37.55 -8.45 -7.77
N LEU A 85 -38.69 -7.81 -7.48
CA LEU A 85 -39.36 -7.89 -6.19
C LEU A 85 -39.81 -9.34 -5.89
N HIS A 86 -40.35 -10.05 -6.88
CA HIS A 86 -40.72 -11.47 -6.73
C HIS A 86 -39.51 -12.38 -6.52
N ALA A 87 -38.32 -11.99 -6.98
CA ALA A 87 -37.08 -12.73 -6.75
C ALA A 87 -36.51 -12.52 -5.34
N ALA A 88 -37.05 -11.56 -4.56
CA ALA A 88 -36.59 -11.29 -3.21
C ALA A 88 -36.82 -12.51 -2.28
N PRO A 89 -35.80 -12.94 -1.54
CA PRO A 89 -35.97 -14.05 -0.59
C PRO A 89 -36.80 -13.64 0.64
N SER A 90 -37.45 -14.58 1.24
CA SER A 90 -38.25 -14.37 2.48
C SER A 90 -37.75 -15.27 3.60
N PRO A 91 -37.54 -14.74 4.82
CA PRO A 91 -37.75 -13.36 5.26
C PRO A 91 -36.59 -12.42 4.83
N ALA A 92 -36.94 -11.33 4.18
CA ALA A 92 -35.97 -10.38 3.62
C ALA A 92 -34.89 -9.88 4.61
N PRO A 93 -35.22 -9.40 5.83
CA PRO A 93 -34.20 -8.85 6.74
C PRO A 93 -33.17 -9.86 7.23
N VAL A 94 -33.49 -11.17 7.24
CA VAL A 94 -32.58 -12.23 7.72
C VAL A 94 -31.56 -12.61 6.64
N LEU A 95 -31.92 -12.45 5.37
CA LEU A 95 -31.15 -12.96 4.23
C LEU A 95 -30.36 -11.85 3.51
N ALA A 96 -30.68 -10.57 3.73
CA ALA A 96 -30.11 -9.44 3.01
C ALA A 96 -28.56 -9.42 3.05
N ALA A 97 -27.96 -9.53 4.24
CA ALA A 97 -26.51 -9.55 4.41
C ALA A 97 -25.85 -10.69 3.62
N SER A 98 -26.42 -11.91 3.68
CA SER A 98 -25.89 -13.08 2.96
C SER A 98 -25.94 -12.92 1.43
N TYR A 99 -27.00 -12.30 0.91
CA TYR A 99 -27.14 -12.04 -0.52
C TYR A 99 -26.19 -10.93 -0.98
N ALA A 100 -26.01 -9.88 -0.17
CA ALA A 100 -25.01 -8.85 -0.41
C ALA A 100 -23.59 -9.43 -0.49
N ASP A 101 -23.22 -10.30 0.49
CA ASP A 101 -21.90 -10.97 0.49
C ASP A 101 -21.65 -11.78 -0.77
N ARG A 102 -22.64 -12.60 -1.17
CA ARG A 102 -22.55 -13.42 -2.39
C ARG A 102 -22.40 -12.56 -3.66
N LEU A 103 -23.13 -11.45 -3.74
CA LEU A 103 -23.02 -10.53 -4.87
C LEU A 103 -21.64 -9.89 -4.95
N ILE A 104 -21.11 -9.39 -3.82
CA ILE A 104 -19.80 -8.78 -3.73
C ILE A 104 -18.69 -9.80 -4.07
N GLN A 105 -18.78 -11.02 -3.53
CA GLN A 105 -17.84 -12.10 -3.87
C GLN A 105 -17.87 -12.44 -5.37
N ALA A 106 -19.05 -12.56 -5.96
CA ALA A 106 -19.19 -12.84 -7.39
C ALA A 106 -18.61 -11.70 -8.24
N ALA A 107 -18.78 -10.45 -7.82
CA ALA A 107 -18.17 -9.29 -8.47
C ALA A 107 -16.64 -9.34 -8.37
N GLY A 108 -16.08 -9.63 -7.21
CA GLY A 108 -14.64 -9.80 -7.00
C GLY A 108 -14.06 -10.90 -7.89
N HIS A 109 -14.72 -12.04 -8.01
CA HIS A 109 -14.31 -13.09 -8.94
C HIS A 109 -14.31 -12.63 -10.40
N ARG A 110 -15.32 -11.87 -10.85
CA ARG A 110 -15.36 -11.32 -12.22
C ARG A 110 -14.23 -10.32 -12.46
N SER A 111 -14.00 -9.43 -11.50
CA SER A 111 -12.92 -8.44 -11.57
C SER A 111 -11.57 -9.11 -11.71
N LEU A 112 -11.27 -10.09 -10.85
CA LEU A 112 -10.03 -10.88 -10.91
C LEU A 112 -9.91 -11.66 -12.22
N SER A 113 -10.99 -12.26 -12.71
CA SER A 113 -10.97 -12.98 -13.99
C SER A 113 -10.64 -12.06 -15.15
N THR A 114 -11.22 -10.86 -15.17
CA THR A 114 -10.93 -9.84 -16.19
C THR A 114 -9.48 -9.36 -16.10
N ALA A 115 -8.99 -9.15 -14.88
CA ALA A 115 -7.60 -8.75 -14.65
C ALA A 115 -6.61 -9.82 -15.11
N LEU A 116 -6.90 -11.10 -14.90
CA LEU A 116 -6.06 -12.20 -15.39
C LEU A 116 -6.02 -12.25 -16.91
N ILE A 117 -7.14 -12.00 -17.58
CA ILE A 117 -7.18 -11.90 -19.06
C ILE A 117 -6.31 -10.73 -19.53
N ARG A 118 -6.43 -9.55 -18.90
CA ARG A 118 -5.59 -8.39 -19.21
C ARG A 118 -4.13 -8.65 -18.91
N ALA A 119 -3.82 -9.30 -17.77
CA ALA A 119 -2.46 -9.69 -17.42
C ALA A 119 -1.83 -10.60 -18.49
N ARG A 120 -2.61 -11.52 -19.04
CA ARG A 120 -2.16 -12.37 -20.17
C ARG A 120 -1.88 -11.53 -21.41
N GLN A 121 -2.76 -10.59 -21.77
CA GLN A 121 -2.57 -9.71 -22.92
C GLN A 121 -1.32 -8.82 -22.76
N ILE A 122 -1.05 -8.32 -21.55
CA ILE A 122 0.16 -7.55 -21.24
C ILE A 122 1.39 -8.41 -21.46
N LEU A 123 1.38 -9.67 -20.98
CA LEU A 123 2.50 -10.59 -21.13
C LEU A 123 2.81 -10.89 -22.60
N ASP A 124 1.78 -10.97 -23.45
CA ASP A 124 1.92 -11.25 -24.88
C ASP A 124 2.33 -9.97 -25.67
N ALA A 125 2.06 -8.77 -25.15
CA ALA A 125 2.27 -7.50 -25.87
C ALA A 125 3.52 -6.74 -25.42
N VAL A 126 4.02 -6.96 -24.18
CA VAL A 126 5.16 -6.22 -23.59
C VAL A 126 6.38 -7.13 -23.56
N PRO A 127 7.41 -6.86 -24.40
CA PRO A 127 8.60 -7.72 -24.49
C PRO A 127 9.50 -7.64 -23.25
N ASP A 128 9.53 -6.50 -22.55
CA ASP A 128 10.37 -6.34 -21.34
C ASP A 128 9.66 -7.00 -20.15
N PRO A 129 10.26 -8.06 -19.55
CA PRO A 129 9.63 -8.79 -18.46
C PRO A 129 9.48 -7.97 -17.18
N VAL A 130 10.32 -6.94 -16.96
CA VAL A 130 10.24 -6.06 -15.79
C VAL A 130 9.07 -5.10 -15.93
N GLU A 131 8.91 -4.53 -17.12
CA GLU A 131 7.77 -3.65 -17.43
C GLU A 131 6.45 -4.44 -17.40
N ALA A 132 6.44 -5.65 -17.99
CA ALA A 132 5.27 -6.52 -17.97
C ALA A 132 4.85 -6.89 -16.53
N ASP A 133 5.78 -7.28 -15.65
CA ASP A 133 5.50 -7.60 -14.24
C ASP A 133 4.89 -6.39 -13.50
N ALA A 134 5.41 -5.19 -13.72
CA ALA A 134 4.89 -3.97 -13.11
C ALA A 134 3.44 -3.67 -13.53
N LEU A 135 3.14 -3.78 -14.83
CA LEU A 135 1.80 -3.56 -15.38
C LEU A 135 0.80 -4.63 -14.93
N ILE A 136 1.22 -5.89 -14.89
CA ILE A 136 0.39 -7.00 -14.40
C ILE A 136 0.04 -6.79 -12.94
N ARG A 137 1.00 -6.42 -12.08
CA ARG A 137 0.73 -6.15 -10.67
C ARG A 137 -0.24 -5.00 -10.49
N ALA A 138 -0.05 -3.90 -11.23
CA ALA A 138 -0.98 -2.77 -11.20
C ALA A 138 -2.41 -3.20 -11.57
N THR A 139 -2.55 -4.01 -12.63
CA THR A 139 -3.84 -4.55 -13.09
C THR A 139 -4.51 -5.45 -12.04
N LEU A 140 -3.73 -6.30 -11.37
CA LEU A 140 -4.24 -7.18 -10.31
C LEU A 140 -4.57 -6.41 -9.03
N ASP A 141 -3.78 -5.40 -8.66
CA ASP A 141 -4.04 -4.53 -7.50
C ASP A 141 -5.32 -3.71 -7.69
N GLU A 142 -5.60 -3.24 -8.93
CA GLU A 142 -6.86 -2.56 -9.27
C GLU A 142 -8.08 -3.49 -9.21
N ALA A 143 -7.89 -4.75 -9.54
CA ALA A 143 -8.95 -5.76 -9.57
C ALA A 143 -9.15 -6.46 -8.23
N ALA A 144 -8.26 -6.24 -7.27
CA ALA A 144 -8.43 -6.81 -5.94
C ALA A 144 -9.79 -6.37 -5.38
N PRO A 145 -10.63 -7.31 -4.93
CA PRO A 145 -11.90 -6.93 -4.32
C PRO A 145 -11.61 -5.93 -3.21
N ASP A 146 -12.47 -4.93 -3.07
CA ASP A 146 -12.49 -3.99 -1.95
C ASP A 146 -12.73 -4.76 -0.63
N ALA A 147 -11.75 -5.59 -0.28
CA ALA A 147 -11.66 -6.26 1.01
C ALA A 147 -11.25 -5.27 2.12
N GLN A 148 -11.03 -4.02 1.75
CA GLN A 148 -10.89 -2.95 2.71
C GLN A 148 -12.28 -2.56 3.15
N ALA A 149 -12.63 -3.00 4.34
CA ALA A 149 -13.76 -2.48 5.08
C ALA A 149 -13.76 -0.95 4.95
N VAL A 150 -14.77 -0.41 4.28
CA VAL A 150 -15.02 1.02 4.20
C VAL A 150 -15.32 1.48 5.62
N GLY A 151 -14.28 1.89 6.35
CA GLY A 151 -14.39 2.38 7.71
C GLY A 151 -14.89 1.33 8.72
N GLN A 152 -14.14 1.10 9.75
CA GLN A 152 -14.59 0.36 10.92
C GLN A 152 -15.18 1.36 11.92
N LEU A 153 -16.33 1.06 12.50
CA LEU A 153 -16.86 1.86 13.60
C LEU A 153 -15.85 1.86 14.75
N ILE A 154 -15.66 3.01 15.37
CA ILE A 154 -14.65 3.17 16.43
C ILE A 154 -14.86 2.16 17.57
N GLY A 155 -16.11 1.84 17.87
CA GLY A 155 -16.49 0.85 18.90
C GLY A 155 -16.05 -0.58 18.57
N GLU A 156 -15.98 -0.94 17.29
CA GLU A 156 -15.55 -2.28 16.84
C GLU A 156 -14.04 -2.49 16.98
N GLY A 157 -13.24 -1.41 16.92
CA GLY A 157 -11.78 -1.48 16.99
C GLY A 157 -11.19 -1.10 18.34
N ILE A 158 -11.99 -0.52 19.26
CA ILE A 158 -11.46 0.06 20.49
C ILE A 158 -10.87 -0.98 21.44
N ASP A 159 -11.50 -2.15 21.57
CA ASP A 159 -11.03 -3.22 22.43
C ASP A 159 -9.71 -3.81 21.91
N ALA A 160 -9.58 -3.98 20.59
CA ALA A 160 -8.32 -4.39 19.96
C ALA A 160 -7.22 -3.33 20.18
N THR A 161 -7.58 -2.05 20.19
CA THR A 161 -6.65 -0.95 20.45
C THR A 161 -6.20 -0.96 21.91
N ILE A 162 -7.11 -1.14 22.86
CA ILE A 162 -6.79 -1.24 24.30
C ILE A 162 -5.89 -2.43 24.56
N ASN A 163 -6.21 -3.60 24.03
CA ASN A 163 -5.37 -4.81 24.16
C ASN A 163 -3.98 -4.60 23.53
N GLY A 164 -3.89 -3.78 22.47
CA GLY A 164 -2.62 -3.40 21.84
C GLY A 164 -1.75 -2.47 22.70
N ILE A 165 -2.34 -1.69 23.61
CA ILE A 165 -1.60 -0.83 24.54
C ILE A 165 -0.87 -1.66 25.58
N GLU A 166 -1.47 -2.76 26.02
CA GLU A 166 -0.88 -3.66 27.03
C GLU A 166 0.25 -4.55 26.46
N GLN A 167 0.42 -4.58 25.13
CA GLN A 167 1.51 -5.31 24.48
C GLN A 167 2.67 -4.36 24.14
N PRO A 168 3.70 -4.24 25.02
CA PRO A 168 4.88 -3.44 24.69
C PRO A 168 5.65 -4.13 23.57
N GLY A 169 5.85 -3.44 22.44
CA GLY A 169 6.75 -3.96 21.42
C GLY A 169 6.39 -3.68 19.96
N ARG A 170 5.33 -2.92 19.67
CA ARG A 170 5.00 -2.57 18.26
C ARG A 170 5.99 -1.59 17.61
N LEU A 171 6.77 -0.86 18.38
CA LEU A 171 7.78 0.07 17.86
C LEU A 171 9.15 -0.60 17.89
N ALA A 172 9.79 -0.75 16.73
CA ALA A 172 11.18 -1.19 16.69
C ALA A 172 12.08 -0.04 17.19
N PRO A 173 12.90 -0.24 18.22
CA PRO A 173 13.74 0.83 18.75
C PRO A 173 14.75 1.28 17.68
N THR A 174 14.98 2.60 17.63
CA THR A 174 16.11 3.12 16.87
C THR A 174 17.41 2.91 17.65
N PRO A 175 18.57 2.88 17.00
CA PRO A 175 19.84 2.77 17.73
C PRO A 175 20.22 4.04 18.51
N TRP A 176 19.36 5.08 18.50
CA TRP A 176 19.63 6.37 19.12
C TRP A 176 18.61 6.71 20.20
N THR A 177 19.03 6.71 21.47
CA THR A 177 18.16 7.01 22.61
C THR A 177 17.43 8.36 22.47
N GLY A 178 18.12 9.39 21.97
CA GLY A 178 17.53 10.72 21.77
C GLY A 178 16.38 10.72 20.75
N ILE A 179 16.42 9.86 19.75
CA ILE A 179 15.32 9.68 18.78
C ILE A 179 14.21 8.87 19.43
N ASN A 180 14.52 7.77 20.11
CA ASN A 180 13.51 6.95 20.79
C ASN A 180 12.70 7.77 21.81
N ASN A 181 13.35 8.66 22.56
CA ASN A 181 12.67 9.53 23.52
C ASN A 181 11.67 10.52 22.87
N ARG A 182 11.80 10.78 21.56
CA ARG A 182 10.94 11.72 20.82
C ARG A 182 9.85 11.05 20.02
N ILE A 183 10.13 9.92 19.37
CA ILE A 183 9.21 9.24 18.47
C ILE A 183 8.85 7.82 18.90
N GLY A 184 9.43 7.33 20.00
CA GLY A 184 9.20 5.98 20.52
C GLY A 184 9.95 4.86 19.78
N GLY A 185 10.33 5.07 18.53
CA GLY A 185 10.94 4.09 17.65
C GLY A 185 10.36 4.10 16.23
N TRP A 186 10.79 3.16 15.41
CA TRP A 186 10.24 2.96 14.06
C TRP A 186 8.87 2.28 14.15
N ARG A 187 7.85 2.95 13.60
CA ARG A 187 6.47 2.44 13.63
C ARG A 187 6.22 1.51 12.44
N PRO A 188 5.77 0.27 12.65
CA PRO A 188 5.25 -0.58 11.57
C PRO A 188 4.13 0.12 10.80
N GLY A 189 4.02 -0.16 9.51
CA GLY A 189 3.04 0.48 8.63
C GLY A 189 3.28 1.97 8.37
N ALA A 190 4.40 2.56 8.84
CA ALA A 190 4.72 3.96 8.64
C ALA A 190 5.90 4.18 7.70
N LEU A 191 5.82 5.26 6.91
CA LEU A 191 6.95 5.82 6.19
C LEU A 191 7.64 6.85 7.09
N HIS A 192 8.94 6.63 7.35
CA HIS A 192 9.82 7.55 8.04
C HIS A 192 10.76 8.19 7.04
N VAL A 193 10.68 9.50 6.88
CA VAL A 193 11.59 10.24 5.99
C VAL A 193 12.70 10.90 6.80
N VAL A 194 13.93 10.60 6.43
CA VAL A 194 15.13 11.18 7.05
C VAL A 194 15.78 12.14 6.08
N GLY A 195 15.53 13.44 6.25
CA GLY A 195 16.14 14.51 5.46
C GLY A 195 17.51 14.91 5.97
N ALA A 196 18.51 14.95 5.08
CA ALA A 196 19.84 15.42 5.43
C ALA A 196 20.52 16.18 4.26
N ARG A 197 21.44 17.07 4.61
CA ARG A 197 22.31 17.72 3.62
C ARG A 197 23.34 16.73 3.08
N PRO A 198 23.91 16.97 1.87
CA PRO A 198 25.05 16.20 1.39
C PRO A 198 26.19 16.19 2.42
N GLY A 199 26.80 15.04 2.63
CA GLY A 199 27.90 14.87 3.59
C GLY A 199 27.53 14.84 5.07
N ALA A 200 26.27 15.03 5.44
CA ALA A 200 25.81 15.01 6.85
C ALA A 200 25.68 13.60 7.47
N GLY A 201 26.02 12.54 6.74
CA GLY A 201 25.98 11.18 7.26
C GLY A 201 24.67 10.44 7.05
N LYS A 202 23.81 10.89 6.11
CA LYS A 202 22.51 10.30 5.78
C LYS A 202 22.57 8.77 5.60
N THR A 203 23.43 8.30 4.71
CA THR A 203 23.66 6.88 4.40
C THR A 203 24.10 6.09 5.62
N ILE A 204 25.00 6.65 6.45
CA ILE A 204 25.46 5.98 7.68
C ILE A 204 24.27 5.77 8.64
N LEU A 205 23.41 6.78 8.79
CA LEU A 205 22.21 6.67 9.62
C LEU A 205 21.28 5.56 9.09
N GLY A 206 21.04 5.50 7.78
CA GLY A 206 20.23 4.44 7.17
C GLY A 206 20.80 3.04 7.38
N LEU A 207 22.12 2.88 7.24
CA LEU A 207 22.81 1.60 7.47
C LEU A 207 22.81 1.18 8.95
N GLN A 208 22.97 2.12 9.87
CA GLN A 208 22.84 1.85 11.31
C GLN A 208 21.42 1.44 11.68
N ALA A 209 20.40 2.10 11.09
CA ALA A 209 19.02 1.69 11.27
C ALA A 209 18.77 0.27 10.73
N ALA A 210 19.28 -0.04 9.52
CA ALA A 210 19.18 -1.38 8.94
C ALA A 210 19.87 -2.44 9.81
N TYR A 211 21.06 -2.14 10.33
CA TYR A 211 21.80 -3.02 11.22
C TYR A 211 21.02 -3.32 12.50
N ALA A 212 20.48 -2.29 13.15
CA ALA A 212 19.69 -2.44 14.37
C ALA A 212 18.39 -3.23 14.12
N LEU A 213 17.66 -2.92 13.04
CA LEU A 213 16.44 -3.63 12.68
C LEU A 213 16.70 -5.09 12.35
N ALA A 214 17.86 -5.42 11.77
CA ALA A 214 18.20 -6.79 11.38
C ALA A 214 18.33 -7.77 12.57
N HIS A 215 18.47 -7.26 13.78
CA HIS A 215 18.40 -8.08 15.00
C HIS A 215 16.96 -8.50 15.38
N HIS A 216 15.96 -7.87 14.75
CA HIS A 216 14.53 -8.15 14.98
C HIS A 216 13.89 -8.93 13.84
N GLY A 217 14.55 -9.07 12.69
CA GLY A 217 14.05 -9.81 11.52
C GLY A 217 14.66 -9.34 10.20
N PRO A 218 14.19 -9.87 9.07
CA PRO A 218 14.72 -9.53 7.75
C PRO A 218 14.55 -8.04 7.41
N VAL A 219 15.59 -7.44 6.81
CA VAL A 219 15.62 -6.04 6.38
C VAL A 219 15.98 -5.96 4.90
N ALA A 220 15.16 -5.26 4.11
CA ALA A 220 15.47 -4.94 2.73
C ALA A 220 16.16 -3.55 2.66
N VAL A 221 17.32 -3.47 2.02
CA VAL A 221 18.07 -2.23 1.79
C VAL A 221 18.17 -1.99 0.30
N SER A 222 17.66 -0.86 -0.18
CA SER A 222 17.86 -0.38 -1.55
C SER A 222 18.90 0.74 -1.53
N SER A 223 20.11 0.44 -2.00
CA SER A 223 21.25 1.37 -2.03
C SER A 223 21.44 1.89 -3.47
N LEU A 224 20.83 3.03 -3.78
CA LEU A 224 20.85 3.61 -5.12
C LEU A 224 22.08 4.50 -5.36
N GLU A 225 22.77 4.91 -4.29
CA GLU A 225 23.94 5.77 -4.34
C GLU A 225 25.26 4.97 -4.31
N MET A 226 25.26 3.85 -3.58
CA MET A 226 26.49 3.12 -3.30
C MET A 226 26.42 1.66 -3.72
N PRO A 227 27.48 1.12 -4.32
CA PRO A 227 27.56 -0.30 -4.65
C PRO A 227 27.59 -1.16 -3.37
N ARG A 228 27.07 -2.37 -3.45
CA ARG A 228 26.97 -3.34 -2.35
C ARG A 228 28.28 -3.53 -1.57
N ARG A 229 29.40 -3.53 -2.27
CA ARG A 229 30.72 -3.66 -1.64
C ARG A 229 30.99 -2.54 -0.63
N GLU A 230 30.66 -1.31 -0.99
CA GLU A 230 30.84 -0.15 -0.10
C GLU A 230 29.89 -0.20 1.10
N VAL A 231 28.64 -0.62 0.87
CA VAL A 231 27.66 -0.87 1.96
C VAL A 231 28.20 -1.91 2.94
N HIS A 232 28.73 -3.05 2.46
CA HIS A 232 29.37 -4.06 3.30
C HIS A 232 30.53 -3.51 4.09
N THR A 233 31.42 -2.73 3.48
CA THR A 233 32.57 -2.13 4.14
C THR A 233 32.15 -1.19 5.28
N ARG A 234 31.11 -0.37 5.05
CA ARG A 234 30.57 0.54 6.07
C ARG A 234 29.89 -0.20 7.22
N LEU A 235 29.11 -1.23 6.92
CA LEU A 235 28.50 -2.10 7.96
C LEU A 235 29.57 -2.81 8.78
N LEU A 236 30.64 -3.30 8.13
CA LEU A 236 31.76 -3.94 8.81
C LEU A 236 32.52 -2.96 9.71
N ALA A 237 32.83 -1.75 9.22
CA ALA A 237 33.44 -0.69 10.00
C ALA A 237 32.63 -0.35 11.25
N HIS A 238 31.30 -0.21 11.07
CA HIS A 238 30.36 0.07 12.15
C HIS A 238 30.32 -1.06 13.19
N ALA A 239 30.13 -2.30 12.75
CA ALA A 239 30.01 -3.46 13.63
C ALA A 239 31.33 -3.77 14.37
N ALA A 240 32.47 -3.59 13.69
CA ALA A 240 33.79 -3.80 14.25
C ALA A 240 34.30 -2.63 15.12
N GLN A 241 33.68 -1.46 15.03
CA GLN A 241 34.15 -0.22 15.64
C GLN A 241 35.60 0.09 15.20
N VAL A 242 35.84 0.02 13.86
CA VAL A 242 37.12 0.28 13.22
C VAL A 242 36.96 1.44 12.25
N PRO A 243 37.93 2.37 12.19
CA PRO A 243 37.86 3.48 11.23
C PRO A 243 37.68 2.98 9.79
N LEU A 244 36.73 3.57 9.05
CA LEU A 244 36.46 3.20 7.68
C LEU A 244 37.69 3.32 6.78
N GLY A 245 38.55 4.32 7.05
CA GLY A 245 39.82 4.53 6.34
C GLY A 245 40.74 3.30 6.38
N HIS A 246 40.81 2.59 7.50
CA HIS A 246 41.61 1.38 7.60
C HIS A 246 41.09 0.26 6.70
N LEU A 247 39.76 0.17 6.52
CA LEU A 247 39.13 -0.82 5.62
C LEU A 247 39.21 -0.40 4.14
N ASN A 248 39.40 0.88 3.86
CA ASN A 248 39.56 1.43 2.50
C ASN A 248 41.03 1.62 2.06
N GLY A 249 41.99 1.13 2.85
CA GLY A 249 43.40 1.21 2.49
C GLY A 249 44.09 2.54 2.82
N GLN A 250 43.42 3.46 3.54
CA GLN A 250 44.02 4.70 4.05
C GLN A 250 44.81 4.49 5.37
N GLY A 251 45.00 3.26 5.76
CA GLY A 251 45.72 2.78 6.93
C GLY A 251 45.73 1.25 6.90
N ARG A 252 46.29 0.65 7.97
CA ARG A 252 46.23 -0.80 8.14
C ARG A 252 45.62 -1.11 9.51
N PRO A 253 44.63 -2.00 9.57
CA PRO A 253 44.15 -2.49 10.89
C PRO A 253 45.30 -3.13 11.66
N ASP A 254 45.39 -2.85 12.96
CA ASP A 254 46.27 -3.55 13.87
C ASP A 254 45.71 -4.95 14.25
N GLY A 255 46.45 -5.70 15.06
CA GLY A 255 46.02 -7.05 15.48
C GLY A 255 44.69 -7.04 16.23
N ALA A 256 44.47 -6.06 17.11
CA ALA A 256 43.24 -5.96 17.89
C ALA A 256 42.04 -5.53 16.99
N GLU A 257 42.31 -4.69 16.00
CA GLU A 257 41.32 -4.32 14.99
C GLU A 257 40.94 -5.50 14.13
N TRP A 258 41.89 -6.31 13.68
CA TRP A 258 41.63 -7.56 12.96
C TRP A 258 40.76 -8.52 13.74
N ASP A 259 40.99 -8.68 15.05
CA ASP A 259 40.15 -9.51 15.90
C ASP A 259 38.72 -8.98 16.00
N ARG A 260 38.55 -7.66 16.08
CA ARG A 260 37.19 -7.04 16.03
C ARG A 260 36.52 -7.23 14.69
N ILE A 261 37.25 -7.06 13.58
CA ILE A 261 36.75 -7.29 12.23
C ILE A 261 36.29 -8.74 12.06
N ALA A 262 37.10 -9.71 12.51
CA ALA A 262 36.74 -11.13 12.40
C ALA A 262 35.45 -11.47 13.17
N ARG A 263 35.28 -10.94 14.39
CA ARG A 263 34.06 -11.11 15.18
C ARG A 263 32.86 -10.46 14.51
N ALA A 264 33.01 -9.22 14.05
CA ALA A 264 31.94 -8.47 13.36
C ALA A 264 31.53 -9.18 12.06
N ALA A 265 32.47 -9.71 11.29
CA ALA A 265 32.18 -10.49 10.10
C ALA A 265 31.36 -11.76 10.41
N GLY A 266 31.63 -12.42 11.54
CA GLY A 266 30.85 -13.55 12.04
C GLY A 266 29.39 -13.15 12.33
N VAL A 267 29.16 -12.01 12.95
CA VAL A 267 27.81 -11.47 13.21
C VAL A 267 27.11 -11.12 11.90
N LEU A 268 27.77 -10.32 11.03
CA LEU A 268 27.17 -9.84 9.79
C LEU A 268 26.75 -10.94 8.81
N ARG A 269 27.48 -12.09 8.78
CA ARG A 269 27.12 -13.23 7.95
C ARG A 269 25.75 -13.81 8.29
N ASN A 270 25.32 -13.67 9.53
CA ASN A 270 24.07 -14.24 10.04
C ASN A 270 22.94 -13.21 10.11
N LEU A 271 23.22 -11.91 9.87
CA LEU A 271 22.17 -10.90 9.84
C LEU A 271 21.33 -11.00 8.57
N PRO A 272 20.01 -11.03 8.68
CA PRO A 272 19.11 -11.17 7.55
C PRO A 272 18.92 -9.83 6.80
N VAL A 273 20.01 -9.22 6.31
CA VAL A 273 19.98 -7.99 5.51
C VAL A 273 20.15 -8.34 4.04
N SER A 274 19.17 -7.97 3.23
CA SER A 274 19.22 -8.11 1.77
C SER A 274 19.48 -6.75 1.13
N ILE A 275 20.51 -6.64 0.28
CA ILE A 275 20.92 -5.39 -0.35
C ILE A 275 20.68 -5.47 -1.86
N ASP A 276 19.88 -4.52 -2.37
CA ASP A 276 19.72 -4.22 -3.78
C ASP A 276 20.51 -2.93 -4.09
N ASP A 277 21.53 -3.03 -4.92
CA ASP A 277 22.42 -1.92 -5.27
C ASP A 277 22.29 -1.50 -6.74
N ARG A 278 21.17 -1.80 -7.39
CA ARG A 278 20.89 -1.36 -8.76
C ARG A 278 20.69 0.16 -8.80
N PRO A 279 21.50 0.90 -9.57
CA PRO A 279 21.44 2.37 -9.60
C PRO A 279 20.22 2.91 -10.35
N ASP A 280 19.59 2.08 -11.18
CA ASP A 280 18.41 2.38 -11.99
C ASP A 280 17.11 1.84 -11.40
N ALA A 281 17.14 1.33 -10.17
CA ALA A 281 15.97 0.77 -9.51
C ALA A 281 14.86 1.82 -9.36
N THR A 282 13.64 1.40 -9.70
CA THR A 282 12.41 2.16 -9.54
C THR A 282 11.78 1.89 -8.17
N VAL A 283 10.76 2.66 -7.79
CA VAL A 283 9.97 2.36 -6.58
C VAL A 283 9.31 0.98 -6.63
N TRP A 284 9.03 0.47 -7.83
CA TRP A 284 8.48 -0.88 -8.04
C TRP A 284 9.50 -1.97 -7.76
N ASP A 285 10.77 -1.73 -8.14
CA ASP A 285 11.88 -2.65 -7.83
C ASP A 285 12.10 -2.74 -6.32
N VAL A 286 12.08 -1.58 -5.63
CA VAL A 286 12.15 -1.53 -4.16
C VAL A 286 11.01 -2.34 -3.54
N ALA A 287 9.78 -2.15 -4.03
CA ALA A 287 8.62 -2.90 -3.53
C ALA A 287 8.73 -4.39 -3.83
N SER A 288 9.20 -4.77 -5.02
CA SER A 288 9.39 -6.18 -5.42
C SER A 288 10.45 -6.87 -4.57
N HIS A 289 11.60 -6.19 -4.31
CA HIS A 289 12.66 -6.70 -3.43
C HIS A 289 12.13 -6.93 -2.01
N ALA A 290 11.43 -5.94 -1.44
CA ALA A 290 10.86 -6.06 -0.10
C ALA A 290 9.82 -7.20 -0.02
N ARG A 291 8.90 -7.30 -0.99
CA ARG A 291 7.89 -8.39 -1.04
C ARG A 291 8.53 -9.78 -1.20
N LEU A 292 9.58 -9.90 -2.02
CA LEU A 292 10.31 -11.16 -2.19
C LEU A 292 10.94 -11.61 -0.88
N LEU A 293 11.53 -10.67 -0.13
CA LEU A 293 12.12 -10.97 1.18
C LEU A 293 11.03 -11.30 2.22
N ALA A 294 9.88 -10.61 2.18
CA ALA A 294 8.74 -10.86 3.05
C ALA A 294 8.13 -12.27 2.92
N ARG A 295 8.35 -12.95 1.79
CA ARG A 295 7.95 -14.36 1.63
C ARG A 295 8.69 -15.31 2.59
N ARG A 296 9.84 -14.88 3.15
CA ARG A 296 10.65 -15.66 4.09
C ARG A 296 10.23 -15.41 5.55
N GLY A 297 9.37 -14.43 5.79
CA GLY A 297 8.89 -14.04 7.11
C GLY A 297 8.63 -12.53 7.21
N PRO A 298 7.99 -12.07 8.30
CA PRO A 298 7.72 -10.65 8.52
C PRO A 298 9.00 -9.82 8.46
N LEU A 299 8.95 -8.67 7.78
CA LEU A 299 10.10 -7.76 7.70
C LEU A 299 10.22 -6.92 8.97
N ALA A 300 11.46 -6.76 9.46
CA ALA A 300 11.77 -5.77 10.47
C ALA A 300 11.82 -4.35 9.91
N GLY A 301 12.04 -4.19 8.60
CA GLY A 301 11.96 -2.90 7.92
C GLY A 301 12.52 -2.89 6.51
N VAL A 302 12.31 -1.74 5.85
CA VAL A 302 12.84 -1.42 4.53
C VAL A 302 13.62 -0.10 4.63
N VAL A 303 14.81 -0.04 4.06
CA VAL A 303 15.64 1.19 4.00
C VAL A 303 15.91 1.54 2.54
N VAL A 304 15.69 2.81 2.17
CA VAL A 304 15.91 3.33 0.82
C VAL A 304 16.90 4.49 0.86
N ASP A 305 18.05 4.34 0.24
CA ASP A 305 19.11 5.36 0.17
C ASP A 305 19.43 5.73 -1.29
N TYR A 306 18.95 6.84 -1.76
CA TYR A 306 17.96 7.80 -1.27
C TYR A 306 16.86 8.03 -2.32
N MET A 307 15.69 8.49 -1.89
CA MET A 307 14.48 8.57 -2.70
C MET A 307 14.66 9.26 -4.06
N GLN A 308 15.41 10.37 -4.11
CA GLN A 308 15.56 11.15 -5.33
C GLN A 308 16.44 10.47 -6.40
N LEU A 309 17.13 9.36 -6.10
CA LEU A 309 17.85 8.58 -7.10
C LEU A 309 16.98 7.49 -7.75
N MET A 310 15.83 7.18 -7.18
CA MET A 310 14.94 6.20 -7.82
C MET A 310 14.61 6.64 -9.25
N SER A 311 14.79 5.71 -10.17
CA SER A 311 14.48 5.91 -11.57
C SER A 311 12.97 5.97 -11.79
N THR A 312 12.58 6.65 -12.87
CA THR A 312 11.21 6.67 -13.35
C THR A 312 11.05 5.67 -14.51
N PRO A 313 9.86 5.10 -14.70
CA PRO A 313 9.59 4.29 -15.88
C PRO A 313 9.94 5.03 -17.18
N ARG A 314 10.40 4.30 -18.20
CA ARG A 314 10.75 4.87 -19.51
C ARG A 314 9.54 5.60 -20.11
N GLY A 315 9.76 6.82 -20.60
CA GLY A 315 8.70 7.65 -21.19
C GLY A 315 7.97 8.57 -20.21
N GLU A 316 8.28 8.54 -18.92
CA GLU A 316 7.73 9.44 -17.91
C GLU A 316 8.15 10.90 -18.19
N ARG A 317 7.16 11.79 -18.32
CA ARG A 317 7.37 13.24 -18.61
C ARG A 317 6.89 14.16 -17.49
N ARG A 318 6.45 13.61 -16.36
CA ARG A 318 5.96 14.41 -15.23
C ARG A 318 7.10 15.23 -14.59
N PRO A 319 6.77 16.42 -14.03
CA PRO A 319 7.70 17.19 -13.22
C PRO A 319 8.29 16.36 -12.07
N ARG A 320 9.57 16.59 -11.74
CA ARG A 320 10.30 15.79 -10.75
C ARG A 320 9.62 15.74 -9.38
N HIS A 321 9.02 16.84 -8.94
CA HIS A 321 8.32 16.89 -7.65
C HIS A 321 7.07 15.97 -7.61
N GLU A 322 6.36 15.83 -8.73
CA GLU A 322 5.23 14.89 -8.83
C GLU A 322 5.71 13.44 -8.78
N VAL A 323 6.83 13.14 -9.41
CA VAL A 323 7.45 11.81 -9.38
C VAL A 323 7.83 11.44 -7.95
N VAL A 324 8.51 12.34 -7.24
CA VAL A 324 8.92 12.09 -5.84
C VAL A 324 7.70 11.95 -4.92
N ALA A 325 6.65 12.73 -5.16
CA ALA A 325 5.37 12.61 -4.46
C ALA A 325 4.76 11.22 -4.63
N GLU A 326 4.71 10.73 -5.86
CA GLU A 326 4.19 9.39 -6.16
C GLU A 326 5.08 8.29 -5.56
N GLN A 327 6.41 8.43 -5.62
CA GLN A 327 7.35 7.51 -4.98
C GLN A 327 7.09 7.45 -3.46
N SER A 328 6.95 8.61 -2.79
CA SER A 328 6.65 8.71 -1.37
C SER A 328 5.31 8.02 -1.03
N ARG A 329 4.26 8.32 -1.80
CA ARG A 329 2.95 7.69 -1.64
C ARG A 329 3.04 6.17 -1.74
N ARG A 330 3.77 5.64 -2.72
CA ARG A 330 3.95 4.19 -2.91
C ARG A 330 4.75 3.54 -1.80
N LEU A 331 5.80 4.19 -1.31
CA LEU A 331 6.56 3.72 -0.15
C LEU A 331 5.68 3.69 1.12
N LYS A 332 4.78 4.67 1.29
CA LYS A 332 3.80 4.66 2.38
C LYS A 332 2.81 3.49 2.27
N VAL A 333 2.30 3.23 1.05
CA VAL A 333 1.43 2.07 0.80
C VAL A 333 2.19 0.76 1.07
N LEU A 334 3.44 0.66 0.62
CA LEU A 334 4.29 -0.51 0.87
C LEU A 334 4.45 -0.78 2.38
N ALA A 335 4.72 0.27 3.17
CA ALA A 335 4.82 0.17 4.63
C ALA A 335 3.54 -0.43 5.24
N GLY A 336 2.36 0.09 4.84
CA GLY A 336 1.07 -0.41 5.30
C GLY A 336 0.80 -1.86 4.88
N THR A 337 1.12 -2.20 3.62
CA THR A 337 0.89 -3.56 3.08
C THR A 337 1.76 -4.62 3.77
N LEU A 338 3.02 -4.28 4.09
CA LEU A 338 3.97 -5.20 4.73
C LEU A 338 3.97 -5.11 6.26
N ASP A 339 3.18 -4.22 6.84
CA ASP A 339 3.14 -3.89 8.28
C ASP A 339 4.54 -3.75 8.90
N CYS A 340 5.44 -3.08 8.18
CA CYS A 340 6.81 -2.82 8.64
C CYS A 340 7.19 -1.34 8.43
N PRO A 341 8.17 -0.80 9.19
CA PRO A 341 8.67 0.55 8.95
C PRO A 341 9.41 0.63 7.61
N VAL A 342 9.11 1.67 6.83
CA VAL A 342 9.90 2.05 5.66
C VAL A 342 10.67 3.33 6.01
N ILE A 343 12.00 3.27 5.96
CA ILE A 343 12.90 4.38 6.25
C ILE A 343 13.47 4.87 4.92
N ALA A 344 12.97 6.00 4.45
CA ALA A 344 13.41 6.61 3.20
C ALA A 344 14.32 7.80 3.49
N LEU A 345 15.55 7.72 3.01
CA LEU A 345 16.51 8.83 3.09
C LEU A 345 16.20 9.84 2.00
N SER A 346 16.29 11.11 2.31
CA SER A 346 15.99 12.21 1.40
C SER A 346 17.11 13.27 1.47
N GLN A 347 17.52 13.77 0.33
CA GLN A 347 18.46 14.87 0.28
C GLN A 347 17.72 16.19 0.36
N LEU A 348 18.14 17.07 1.28
CA LEU A 348 17.59 18.42 1.39
C LEU A 348 18.10 19.30 0.27
N ASN A 349 17.24 20.22 -0.22
CA ASN A 349 17.64 21.19 -1.21
C ASN A 349 18.64 22.22 -0.64
N ARG A 350 19.36 22.93 -1.54
CA ARG A 350 20.37 23.92 -1.14
C ARG A 350 19.78 25.26 -0.72
N ALA A 351 18.47 25.50 -0.89
CA ALA A 351 17.82 26.76 -0.59
C ALA A 351 17.91 27.16 0.90
N SER A 352 18.08 26.17 1.78
CA SER A 352 18.32 26.41 3.21
C SER A 352 19.65 27.07 3.55
N GLN A 353 20.62 27.09 2.60
CA GLN A 353 21.96 27.65 2.85
C GLN A 353 21.97 29.17 2.93
N GLY A 354 20.93 29.86 2.40
CA GLY A 354 20.80 31.32 2.44
C GLY A 354 20.06 31.86 3.68
N ARG A 355 19.64 31.02 4.60
CA ARG A 355 18.93 31.42 5.83
C ARG A 355 19.90 31.66 6.98
N ALA A 356 19.60 32.67 7.82
CA ALA A 356 20.37 32.95 9.04
C ALA A 356 20.29 31.76 10.04
N ASP A 357 19.14 31.07 10.10
CA ASP A 357 18.99 29.80 10.81
C ASP A 357 19.27 28.64 9.85
N LEU A 358 20.43 28.02 10.02
CA LEU A 358 20.89 26.88 9.23
C LEU A 358 20.18 25.57 9.57
N ARG A 359 19.20 25.55 10.47
CA ARG A 359 18.45 24.34 10.83
C ARG A 359 17.55 23.90 9.69
N PRO A 360 17.55 22.61 9.35
CA PRO A 360 16.61 22.06 8.37
C PRO A 360 15.16 22.27 8.79
N SER A 361 14.31 22.60 7.82
CA SER A 361 12.85 22.67 7.99
C SER A 361 12.15 21.74 7.02
N LEU A 362 10.88 21.44 7.26
CA LEU A 362 10.07 20.63 6.34
C LEU A 362 10.01 21.25 4.92
N ALA A 363 10.13 22.59 4.82
CA ALA A 363 10.18 23.26 3.52
C ALA A 363 11.42 22.89 2.69
N ASP A 364 12.51 22.43 3.32
CA ASP A 364 13.73 22.02 2.64
C ASP A 364 13.63 20.64 1.99
N LEU A 365 12.59 19.88 2.33
CA LEU A 365 12.17 18.66 1.62
C LEU A 365 11.37 18.98 0.34
N ARG A 366 11.10 20.25 0.03
CA ARG A 366 10.14 20.74 -0.99
C ARG A 366 10.51 20.52 -2.45
N GLU A 367 11.70 20.05 -2.81
CA GLU A 367 11.86 19.42 -4.14
C GLU A 367 11.19 18.02 -4.20
N SER A 368 10.78 17.56 -3.06
CA SER A 368 9.94 16.40 -2.76
C SER A 368 8.54 16.85 -2.30
N GLY A 369 7.99 17.90 -2.84
CA GLY A 369 6.85 18.75 -2.38
C GLY A 369 5.54 18.08 -1.94
N ALA A 370 5.58 16.80 -1.63
CA ALA A 370 4.48 16.00 -1.10
C ALA A 370 4.97 14.90 -0.15
N ILE A 371 6.13 15.07 0.48
CA ILE A 371 6.60 14.17 1.54
C ILE A 371 6.04 14.65 2.89
#